data_34ba976233a7ca599930243e1598e46e
#
_entry.id   34ba976233a7ca599930243e1598e46e
#
_cell.length_a   1.000
_cell.length_b   1.000
_cell.length_c   1.000
_cell.angle_alpha   90.00
_cell.angle_beta   90.00
_cell.angle_gamma   90.00
#
_symmetry.space_group_name_H-M   'P 1'
#
loop_
_entity.id
_entity.type
_entity.pdbx_description
1 polymer ?
#
loop_
_entity_poly.entity_id
_entity_poly.type
_entity_poly.pdbx_seq_one_letter_code
_entity_poly.pdbx_strand_id
1 'polypeptide(L)'
;MLVHSKSGRWAAWGLFGLLFLPLFALPLLVVVAASFATHWSGAFPSGPTTENYAAAVRGESLQALTTSLVTALAASLLALAVGTWAALAAATLRKRGKRFLDALFMLPVAVPSVVVGLAVLVAFSRPPVLLNGTSSIVILAHTILVTAFAHQSVSAAIVRLDPAYEQAAASLGARPGYVLWRVKLPLLLPSLTAAAGLCFALSMGELSATMMLYPPDWMPLPVRIFTATDRGSLYSGSAVAVVLMATTLLVLLAVSRVRTRASYR
;
A
#
# COMPACT_ATOMS: atom_id res chain seq x y z
N MET A 1 15.86 -27.16 -10.60
CA MET A 1 15.01 -26.70 -11.72
C MET A 1 14.19 -27.87 -12.20
N LEU A 2 12.87 -27.81 -12.17
CA LEU A 2 11.97 -28.94 -12.52
C LEU A 2 11.83 -29.18 -14.04
N VAL A 3 12.26 -28.23 -14.87
CA VAL A 3 12.17 -28.34 -16.34
C VAL A 3 13.55 -28.13 -16.97
N HIS A 4 14.16 -29.22 -17.48
CA HIS A 4 15.51 -29.20 -18.02
C HIS A 4 15.57 -29.00 -19.55
N SER A 5 14.52 -29.33 -20.31
CA SER A 5 14.47 -29.18 -21.76
C SER A 5 14.04 -27.78 -22.20
N LYS A 6 14.58 -27.28 -23.31
CA LYS A 6 14.18 -25.97 -23.89
C LYS A 6 12.68 -25.99 -24.27
N SER A 7 12.20 -27.08 -24.88
CA SER A 7 10.80 -27.29 -25.25
C SER A 7 9.87 -27.25 -24.02
N GLY A 8 10.25 -27.93 -22.94
CA GLY A 8 9.50 -27.93 -21.69
C GLY A 8 9.38 -26.52 -21.05
N ARG A 9 10.46 -25.71 -21.15
CA ARG A 9 10.40 -24.32 -20.68
C ARG A 9 9.43 -23.46 -21.52
N TRP A 10 9.49 -23.61 -22.85
CA TRP A 10 8.56 -22.89 -23.73
C TRP A 10 7.11 -23.31 -23.51
N ALA A 11 6.86 -24.62 -23.32
CA ALA A 11 5.52 -25.11 -22.98
C ALA A 11 5.03 -24.56 -21.64
N ALA A 12 5.89 -24.52 -20.61
CA ALA A 12 5.55 -23.94 -19.32
C ALA A 12 5.25 -22.43 -19.41
N TRP A 13 6.06 -21.67 -20.15
CA TRP A 13 5.80 -20.25 -20.38
C TRP A 13 4.55 -20.01 -21.23
N GLY A 14 4.29 -20.83 -22.25
CA GLY A 14 3.09 -20.80 -23.05
C GLY A 14 1.82 -21.04 -22.23
N LEU A 15 1.83 -22.09 -21.40
CA LEU A 15 0.74 -22.42 -20.49
C LEU A 15 0.51 -21.32 -19.45
N PHE A 16 1.61 -20.83 -18.85
CA PHE A 16 1.54 -19.69 -17.90
C PHE A 16 0.92 -18.46 -18.57
N GLY A 17 1.40 -18.08 -19.76
CA GLY A 17 0.87 -16.94 -20.52
C GLY A 17 -0.60 -17.12 -20.88
N LEU A 18 -0.99 -18.30 -21.32
CA LEU A 18 -2.37 -18.64 -21.69
C LEU A 18 -3.34 -18.52 -20.51
N LEU A 19 -2.90 -18.85 -19.30
CA LEU A 19 -3.73 -18.73 -18.08
C LEU A 19 -3.64 -17.34 -17.45
N PHE A 20 -2.43 -16.79 -17.36
CA PHE A 20 -2.17 -15.53 -16.67
C PHE A 20 -2.73 -14.30 -17.43
N LEU A 21 -2.51 -14.25 -18.76
CA LEU A 21 -2.94 -13.08 -19.54
C LEU A 21 -4.46 -12.86 -19.50
N PRO A 22 -5.32 -13.88 -19.76
CA PRO A 22 -6.76 -13.67 -19.66
C PRO A 22 -7.22 -13.35 -18.25
N LEU A 23 -6.66 -13.98 -17.24
CA LEU A 23 -7.11 -13.82 -15.86
C LEU A 23 -6.73 -12.46 -15.24
N PHE A 24 -5.53 -11.97 -15.53
CA PHE A 24 -5.00 -10.74 -14.91
C PHE A 24 -4.97 -9.53 -15.86
N ALA A 25 -4.54 -9.72 -17.11
CA ALA A 25 -4.40 -8.60 -18.03
C ALA A 25 -5.75 -8.18 -18.63
N LEU A 26 -6.64 -9.15 -18.98
CA LEU A 26 -7.91 -8.83 -19.63
C LEU A 26 -8.81 -7.92 -18.78
N PRO A 27 -9.06 -8.16 -17.48
CA PRO A 27 -9.87 -7.27 -16.68
C PRO A 27 -9.29 -5.85 -16.60
N LEU A 28 -7.97 -5.70 -16.49
CA LEU A 28 -7.32 -4.39 -16.47
C LEU A 28 -7.43 -3.68 -17.82
N LEU A 29 -7.25 -4.41 -18.93
CA LEU A 29 -7.43 -3.87 -20.28
C LEU A 29 -8.88 -3.44 -20.53
N VAL A 30 -9.85 -4.19 -20.01
CA VAL A 30 -11.27 -3.83 -20.10
C VAL A 30 -11.55 -2.51 -19.35
N VAL A 31 -11.00 -2.32 -18.15
CA VAL A 31 -11.13 -1.05 -17.41
C VAL A 31 -10.47 0.10 -18.18
N VAL A 32 -9.28 -0.12 -18.74
CA VAL A 32 -8.62 0.89 -19.58
C VAL A 32 -9.44 1.20 -20.85
N ALA A 33 -9.97 0.18 -21.53
CA ALA A 33 -10.81 0.39 -22.71
C ALA A 33 -12.10 1.14 -22.36
N ALA A 34 -12.78 0.75 -21.27
CA ALA A 34 -13.98 1.42 -20.79
C ALA A 34 -13.74 2.88 -20.42
N SER A 35 -12.56 3.22 -19.89
CA SER A 35 -12.23 4.61 -19.51
C SER A 35 -12.21 5.59 -20.68
N PHE A 36 -12.02 5.10 -21.91
CA PHE A 36 -12.06 5.88 -23.14
C PHE A 36 -13.39 5.79 -23.91
N ALA A 37 -14.43 5.15 -23.35
CA ALA A 37 -15.68 4.95 -24.03
C ALA A 37 -16.80 5.85 -23.49
N THR A 38 -17.80 6.10 -24.35
CA THR A 38 -19.06 6.76 -23.96
C THR A 38 -20.20 5.77 -23.74
N HIS A 39 -20.17 4.62 -24.42
CA HIS A 39 -21.19 3.58 -24.32
C HIS A 39 -20.61 2.19 -24.63
N TRP A 40 -21.37 1.17 -24.30
CA TRP A 40 -21.01 -0.23 -24.55
C TRP A 40 -22.21 -0.95 -25.12
N SER A 41 -22.30 -1.03 -26.43
CA SER A 41 -23.43 -1.62 -27.15
C SER A 41 -23.11 -2.94 -27.86
N GLY A 42 -21.91 -3.47 -27.75
CA GLY A 42 -21.44 -4.70 -28.40
C GLY A 42 -20.42 -5.47 -27.59
N ALA A 43 -19.55 -6.21 -28.26
CA ALA A 43 -18.46 -6.95 -27.64
C ALA A 43 -17.37 -6.02 -27.08
N PHE A 44 -17.25 -4.80 -27.59
CA PHE A 44 -16.23 -3.82 -27.21
C PHE A 44 -16.85 -2.47 -26.85
N PRO A 45 -16.18 -1.69 -25.95
CA PRO A 45 -16.57 -0.32 -25.67
C PRO A 45 -16.54 0.53 -26.95
N SER A 46 -17.50 1.44 -27.09
CA SER A 46 -17.74 2.24 -28.30
C SER A 46 -17.75 3.73 -27.95
N GLY A 47 -17.63 4.58 -29.00
CA GLY A 47 -17.61 6.04 -28.84
C GLY A 47 -16.37 6.52 -28.11
N PRO A 48 -15.17 6.48 -28.75
CA PRO A 48 -13.92 6.88 -28.09
C PRO A 48 -13.96 8.35 -27.65
N THR A 49 -13.62 8.61 -26.39
CA THR A 49 -13.58 9.94 -25.80
C THR A 49 -12.49 10.06 -24.75
N THR A 50 -12.01 11.28 -24.53
CA THR A 50 -11.11 11.65 -23.42
C THR A 50 -11.80 12.49 -22.34
N GLU A 51 -13.08 12.78 -22.50
CA GLU A 51 -13.86 13.60 -21.55
C GLU A 51 -13.90 12.98 -20.15
N ASN A 52 -13.95 11.64 -20.06
CA ASN A 52 -13.90 10.93 -18.79
C ASN A 52 -12.63 11.26 -17.99
N TYR A 53 -11.49 11.43 -18.67
CA TYR A 53 -10.24 11.83 -18.03
C TYR A 53 -10.22 13.32 -17.67
N ALA A 54 -10.80 14.18 -18.48
CA ALA A 54 -10.95 15.59 -18.13
C ALA A 54 -11.79 15.76 -16.85
N ALA A 55 -12.82 14.93 -16.67
CA ALA A 55 -13.62 14.87 -15.43
C ALA A 55 -12.85 14.21 -14.26
N ALA A 56 -12.06 13.18 -14.54
CA ALA A 56 -11.30 12.45 -13.53
C ALA A 56 -10.17 13.28 -12.86
N VAL A 57 -9.66 14.33 -13.54
CA VAL A 57 -8.61 15.21 -13.04
C VAL A 57 -9.11 16.60 -12.63
N ARG A 58 -10.43 16.77 -12.46
CA ARG A 58 -11.06 18.05 -12.07
C ARG A 58 -12.06 17.86 -10.93
N GLY A 59 -12.45 18.96 -10.31
CA GLY A 59 -13.52 19.00 -9.28
C GLY A 59 -13.34 17.97 -8.19
N GLU A 60 -14.41 17.26 -7.86
CA GLU A 60 -14.44 16.25 -6.78
C GLU A 60 -13.45 15.09 -7.00
N SER A 61 -13.19 14.68 -8.23
CA SER A 61 -12.24 13.60 -8.52
C SER A 61 -10.81 14.01 -8.24
N LEU A 62 -10.42 15.25 -8.54
CA LEU A 62 -9.10 15.78 -8.19
C LEU A 62 -8.97 15.94 -6.66
N GLN A 63 -10.01 16.39 -5.99
CA GLN A 63 -10.04 16.45 -4.53
C GLN A 63 -9.87 15.04 -3.94
N ALA A 64 -10.60 14.04 -4.45
CA ALA A 64 -10.48 12.66 -4.00
C ALA A 64 -9.09 12.07 -4.24
N LEU A 65 -8.41 12.44 -5.35
CA LEU A 65 -7.03 12.06 -5.61
C LEU A 65 -6.06 12.66 -4.58
N THR A 66 -6.18 13.95 -4.30
CA THR A 66 -5.35 14.62 -3.28
C THR A 66 -5.59 14.04 -1.89
N THR A 67 -6.84 13.78 -1.53
CA THR A 67 -7.23 13.11 -0.29
C THR A 67 -6.59 11.72 -0.16
N SER A 68 -6.64 10.91 -1.23
CA SER A 68 -5.98 9.59 -1.26
C SER A 68 -4.47 9.70 -1.08
N LEU A 69 -3.83 10.63 -1.79
CA LEU A 69 -2.39 10.83 -1.69
C LEU A 69 -1.96 11.25 -0.29
N VAL A 70 -2.65 12.23 0.31
CA VAL A 70 -2.36 12.70 1.66
C VAL A 70 -2.58 11.57 2.68
N THR A 71 -3.71 10.86 2.58
CA THR A 71 -4.03 9.74 3.48
C THR A 71 -2.98 8.63 3.37
N ALA A 72 -2.64 8.21 2.14
CA ALA A 72 -1.69 7.13 1.92
C ALA A 72 -0.27 7.50 2.33
N LEU A 73 0.18 8.73 2.07
CA LEU A 73 1.49 9.21 2.50
C LEU A 73 1.57 9.30 4.03
N ALA A 74 0.59 9.94 4.67
CA ALA A 74 0.56 10.09 6.12
C ALA A 74 0.51 8.72 6.81
N ALA A 75 -0.40 7.84 6.40
CA ALA A 75 -0.54 6.50 6.95
C ALA A 75 0.73 5.66 6.77
N SER A 76 1.36 5.72 5.58
CA SER A 76 2.59 4.97 5.31
C SER A 76 3.77 5.45 6.14
N LEU A 77 3.93 6.76 6.31
CA LEU A 77 4.99 7.33 7.14
C LEU A 77 4.81 6.97 8.62
N LEU A 78 3.58 7.08 9.14
CA LEU A 78 3.26 6.68 10.51
C LEU A 78 3.47 5.18 10.72
N ALA A 79 2.95 4.36 9.80
CA ALA A 79 3.12 2.91 9.84
C ALA A 79 4.59 2.49 9.76
N LEU A 80 5.37 3.15 8.92
CA LEU A 80 6.81 2.90 8.80
C LEU A 80 7.54 3.27 10.09
N ALA A 81 7.21 4.41 10.70
CA ALA A 81 7.79 4.82 11.97
C ALA A 81 7.44 3.81 13.07
N VAL A 82 6.16 3.53 13.31
CA VAL A 82 5.70 2.59 14.35
C VAL A 82 6.22 1.17 14.08
N GLY A 83 6.07 0.67 12.85
CA GLY A 83 6.49 -0.68 12.47
C GLY A 83 7.99 -0.90 12.57
N THR A 84 8.81 0.12 12.21
CA THR A 84 10.27 0.06 12.34
C THR A 84 10.70 0.01 13.79
N TRP A 85 10.18 0.88 14.64
CA TRP A 85 10.51 0.88 16.06
C TRP A 85 10.05 -0.41 16.76
N ALA A 86 8.87 -0.91 16.40
CA ALA A 86 8.38 -2.19 16.89
C ALA A 86 9.27 -3.36 16.46
N ALA A 87 9.72 -3.39 15.20
CA ALA A 87 10.62 -4.42 14.69
C ALA A 87 12.00 -4.39 15.37
N LEU A 88 12.56 -3.19 15.60
CA LEU A 88 13.80 -3.02 16.34
C LEU A 88 13.65 -3.47 17.79
N ALA A 89 12.56 -3.11 18.46
CA ALA A 89 12.25 -3.57 19.81
C ALA A 89 12.07 -5.09 19.86
N ALA A 90 11.32 -5.67 18.91
CA ALA A 90 11.11 -7.12 18.81
C ALA A 90 12.42 -7.91 18.69
N ALA A 91 13.43 -7.33 18.00
CA ALA A 91 14.74 -7.96 17.83
C ALA A 91 15.52 -8.11 19.13
N THR A 92 15.23 -7.29 20.15
CA THR A 92 15.88 -7.36 21.48
C THR A 92 15.14 -8.29 22.46
N LEU A 93 13.93 -8.71 22.14
CA LEU A 93 13.10 -9.52 23.01
C LEU A 93 13.47 -11.01 22.96
N ARG A 94 13.21 -11.72 24.08
CA ARG A 94 13.25 -13.18 24.09
C ARG A 94 12.19 -13.76 23.13
N LYS A 95 12.41 -14.97 22.64
CA LYS A 95 11.57 -15.64 21.64
C LYS A 95 10.04 -15.57 21.90
N ARG A 96 9.61 -15.69 23.18
CA ARG A 96 8.18 -15.60 23.56
C ARG A 96 7.64 -14.16 23.39
N GLY A 97 8.39 -13.16 23.87
CA GLY A 97 8.02 -11.75 23.75
C GLY A 97 7.99 -11.28 22.29
N LYS A 98 8.99 -11.70 21.49
CA LYS A 98 9.02 -11.43 20.05
C LYS A 98 7.78 -12.01 19.37
N ARG A 99 7.44 -13.30 19.60
CA ARG A 99 6.25 -13.91 19.01
C ARG A 99 4.96 -13.21 19.39
N PHE A 100 4.83 -12.79 20.64
CA PHE A 100 3.67 -12.03 21.10
C PHE A 100 3.54 -10.69 20.37
N LEU A 101 4.64 -9.95 20.26
CA LEU A 101 4.65 -8.66 19.56
C LEU A 101 4.36 -8.83 18.06
N ASP A 102 4.99 -9.80 17.41
CA ASP A 102 4.74 -10.13 16.00
C ASP A 102 3.26 -10.49 15.77
N ALA A 103 2.67 -11.30 16.65
CA ALA A 103 1.25 -11.66 16.58
C ALA A 103 0.34 -10.44 16.77
N LEU A 104 0.65 -9.55 17.71
CA LEU A 104 -0.13 -8.33 17.97
C LEU A 104 -0.15 -7.44 16.71
N PHE A 105 0.99 -7.24 16.05
CA PHE A 105 1.06 -6.45 14.83
C PHE A 105 0.36 -7.12 13.64
N MET A 106 0.22 -8.45 13.65
CA MET A 106 -0.48 -9.20 12.60
C MET A 106 -2.01 -9.23 12.78
N LEU A 107 -2.55 -8.87 13.95
CA LEU A 107 -3.99 -8.90 14.21
C LEU A 107 -4.82 -8.13 13.17
N PRO A 108 -4.45 -6.89 12.76
CA PRO A 108 -5.24 -6.15 11.78
C PRO A 108 -5.34 -6.84 10.41
N VAL A 109 -4.34 -7.63 10.04
CA VAL A 109 -4.35 -8.39 8.76
C VAL A 109 -5.23 -9.64 8.84
N ALA A 110 -5.36 -10.22 10.04
CA ALA A 110 -6.21 -11.39 10.27
C ALA A 110 -7.71 -11.05 10.32
N VAL A 111 -8.06 -9.76 10.46
CA VAL A 111 -9.43 -9.27 10.57
C VAL A 111 -9.82 -8.56 9.27
N PRO A 112 -11.02 -8.75 8.72
CA PRO A 112 -11.49 -8.00 7.56
C PRO A 112 -11.40 -6.49 7.79
N SER A 113 -10.90 -5.73 6.80
CA SER A 113 -10.63 -4.28 6.97
C SER A 113 -11.89 -3.48 7.31
N VAL A 114 -13.07 -3.90 6.83
CA VAL A 114 -14.34 -3.28 7.20
C VAL A 114 -14.62 -3.39 8.70
N VAL A 115 -14.24 -4.51 9.34
CA VAL A 115 -14.40 -4.70 10.79
C VAL A 115 -13.41 -3.84 11.56
N VAL A 116 -12.18 -3.68 11.05
CA VAL A 116 -11.21 -2.73 11.62
C VAL A 116 -11.74 -1.31 11.52
N GLY A 117 -12.33 -0.90 10.37
CA GLY A 117 -12.97 0.39 10.21
C GLY A 117 -14.10 0.62 11.21
N LEU A 118 -14.99 -0.36 11.37
CA LEU A 118 -16.06 -0.29 12.36
C LEU A 118 -15.53 -0.21 13.79
N ALA A 119 -14.50 -0.99 14.14
CA ALA A 119 -13.88 -0.95 15.46
C ALA A 119 -13.27 0.43 15.76
N VAL A 120 -12.58 1.02 14.79
CA VAL A 120 -12.02 2.39 14.90
C VAL A 120 -13.15 3.42 15.03
N LEU A 121 -14.22 3.30 14.24
CA LEU A 121 -15.38 4.17 14.35
C LEU A 121 -15.97 4.13 15.77
N VAL A 122 -16.25 2.94 16.29
CA VAL A 122 -16.85 2.78 17.63
C VAL A 122 -15.92 3.30 18.72
N ALA A 123 -14.61 2.99 18.63
CA ALA A 123 -13.62 3.40 19.64
C ALA A 123 -13.45 4.92 19.72
N PHE A 124 -13.57 5.63 18.59
CA PHE A 124 -13.31 7.07 18.51
C PHE A 124 -14.56 7.92 18.22
N SER A 125 -15.75 7.38 18.47
CA SER A 125 -17.03 8.12 18.36
C SER A 125 -17.45 8.79 19.65
N ARG A 126 -16.72 8.60 20.76
CA ARG A 126 -17.05 9.15 22.09
C ARG A 126 -15.81 9.68 22.81
N PRO A 127 -15.98 10.62 23.77
CA PRO A 127 -14.89 11.05 24.63
C PRO A 127 -14.21 9.88 25.35
N PRO A 128 -12.92 9.96 25.71
CA PRO A 128 -12.12 11.20 25.74
C PRO A 128 -11.47 11.59 24.40
N VAL A 129 -11.43 10.70 23.40
CA VAL A 129 -10.79 10.98 22.10
C VAL A 129 -11.84 10.84 21.00
N LEU A 130 -12.36 11.96 20.54
CA LEU A 130 -13.37 12.03 19.49
C LEU A 130 -12.69 12.34 18.15
N LEU A 131 -12.63 11.36 17.24
CA LEU A 131 -12.09 11.52 15.90
C LEU A 131 -13.15 11.32 14.80
N ASN A 132 -14.35 10.85 15.15
CA ASN A 132 -15.42 10.65 14.18
C ASN A 132 -15.74 11.95 13.44
N GLY A 133 -15.91 11.87 12.12
CA GLY A 133 -16.14 13.02 11.25
C GLY A 133 -14.89 13.81 10.89
N THR A 134 -13.69 13.31 11.19
CA THR A 134 -12.41 13.97 10.84
C THR A 134 -11.58 13.14 9.87
N SER A 135 -10.69 13.78 9.11
CA SER A 135 -9.69 13.10 8.28
C SER A 135 -8.74 12.21 9.09
N SER A 136 -8.50 12.57 10.35
CA SER A 136 -7.58 11.86 11.24
C SER A 136 -8.01 10.42 11.52
N ILE A 137 -9.33 10.14 11.59
CA ILE A 137 -9.82 8.77 11.82
C ILE A 137 -9.52 7.86 10.62
N VAL A 138 -9.61 8.40 9.40
CA VAL A 138 -9.28 7.68 8.16
C VAL A 138 -7.78 7.37 8.13
N ILE A 139 -6.93 8.38 8.38
CA ILE A 139 -5.47 8.20 8.43
C ILE A 139 -5.09 7.18 9.50
N LEU A 140 -5.72 7.22 10.68
CA LEU A 140 -5.49 6.26 11.76
C LEU A 140 -5.83 4.83 11.35
N ALA A 141 -7.00 4.61 10.75
CA ALA A 141 -7.41 3.27 10.29
C ALA A 141 -6.46 2.72 9.22
N HIS A 142 -6.09 3.55 8.22
CA HIS A 142 -5.10 3.18 7.23
C HIS A 142 -3.75 2.84 7.88
N THR A 143 -3.29 3.66 8.84
CA THR A 143 -2.06 3.39 9.59
C THR A 143 -2.11 2.03 10.28
N ILE A 144 -3.20 1.72 10.99
CA ILE A 144 -3.37 0.43 11.68
C ILE A 144 -3.26 -0.74 10.69
N LEU A 145 -3.97 -0.65 9.54
CA LEU A 145 -4.00 -1.71 8.53
C LEU A 145 -2.62 -1.96 7.89
N VAL A 146 -1.87 -0.90 7.57
CA VAL A 146 -0.60 -1.06 6.86
C VAL A 146 0.61 -1.23 7.79
N THR A 147 0.48 -0.96 9.10
CA THR A 147 1.60 -1.10 10.06
C THR A 147 2.10 -2.54 10.19
N ALA A 148 1.22 -3.53 10.04
CA ALA A 148 1.60 -4.93 10.02
C ALA A 148 2.64 -5.24 8.92
N PHE A 149 2.43 -4.69 7.73
CA PHE A 149 3.32 -4.89 6.57
C PHE A 149 4.66 -4.16 6.76
N ALA A 150 4.64 -2.96 7.34
CA ALA A 150 5.86 -2.24 7.72
C ALA A 150 6.67 -3.05 8.74
N HIS A 151 6.04 -3.48 9.84
CA HIS A 151 6.66 -4.30 10.88
C HIS A 151 7.28 -5.59 10.32
N GLN A 152 6.52 -6.35 9.53
CA GLN A 152 6.97 -7.60 8.94
C GLN A 152 8.15 -7.40 7.98
N SER A 153 8.08 -6.40 7.10
CA SER A 153 9.15 -6.11 6.13
C SER A 153 10.45 -5.73 6.82
N VAL A 154 10.38 -4.88 7.84
CA VAL A 154 11.54 -4.43 8.60
C VAL A 154 12.09 -5.56 9.49
N SER A 155 11.23 -6.33 10.15
CA SER A 155 11.63 -7.50 10.95
C SER A 155 12.39 -8.53 10.11
N ALA A 156 11.90 -8.81 8.90
CA ALA A 156 12.59 -9.71 7.96
C ALA A 156 13.95 -9.15 7.51
N ALA A 157 14.07 -7.83 7.35
CA ALA A 157 15.33 -7.19 6.99
C ALA A 157 16.34 -7.24 8.14
N ILE A 158 15.91 -7.00 9.38
CA ILE A 158 16.77 -7.07 10.56
C ILE A 158 17.38 -8.47 10.73
N VAL A 159 16.59 -9.53 10.50
CA VAL A 159 17.07 -10.93 10.58
C VAL A 159 18.18 -11.23 9.55
N ARG A 160 18.21 -10.50 8.44
CA ARG A 160 19.22 -10.66 7.38
C ARG A 160 20.48 -9.80 7.58
N LEU A 161 20.46 -8.86 8.52
CA LEU A 161 21.64 -8.07 8.83
C LEU A 161 22.69 -8.95 9.51
N ASP A 162 23.94 -8.87 9.00
CA ASP A 162 25.07 -9.56 9.63
C ASP A 162 25.42 -8.86 10.97
N PRO A 163 25.39 -9.61 12.09
CA PRO A 163 25.77 -9.08 13.40
C PRO A 163 27.19 -8.51 13.45
N ALA A 164 28.06 -8.91 12.53
CA ALA A 164 29.44 -8.44 12.45
C ALA A 164 29.53 -6.90 12.33
N TYR A 165 28.60 -6.24 11.65
CA TYR A 165 28.57 -4.78 11.55
C TYR A 165 28.39 -4.10 12.91
N GLU A 166 27.52 -4.64 13.76
CA GLU A 166 27.29 -4.11 15.10
C GLU A 166 28.48 -4.37 16.02
N GLN A 167 29.03 -5.60 15.94
CA GLN A 167 30.20 -6.00 16.74
C GLN A 167 31.44 -5.17 16.37
N ALA A 168 31.71 -4.95 15.09
CA ALA A 168 32.79 -4.10 14.63
C ALA A 168 32.65 -2.66 15.12
N ALA A 169 31.45 -2.08 15.03
CA ALA A 169 31.20 -0.73 15.54
C ALA A 169 31.36 -0.66 17.06
N ALA A 170 30.90 -1.66 17.81
CA ALA A 170 31.05 -1.75 19.26
C ALA A 170 32.54 -1.89 19.67
N SER A 171 33.32 -2.69 18.94
CA SER A 171 34.76 -2.85 19.16
C SER A 171 35.56 -1.55 18.98
N LEU A 172 35.03 -0.65 18.13
CA LEU A 172 35.57 0.72 17.94
C LEU A 172 35.06 1.72 18.98
N GLY A 173 34.33 1.28 20.01
CA GLY A 173 33.79 2.12 21.07
C GLY A 173 32.52 2.90 20.72
N ALA A 174 31.80 2.52 19.65
CA ALA A 174 30.56 3.19 19.25
C ALA A 174 29.44 2.93 20.28
N ARG A 175 28.76 4.01 20.69
CA ARG A 175 27.60 3.91 21.58
C ARG A 175 26.39 3.27 20.84
N PRO A 176 25.48 2.57 21.54
CA PRO A 176 24.34 1.90 20.92
C PRO A 176 23.46 2.80 20.02
N GLY A 177 23.26 4.06 20.44
CA GLY A 177 22.51 5.04 19.63
C GLY A 177 23.24 5.39 18.32
N TYR A 178 24.58 5.50 18.36
CA TYR A 178 25.37 5.73 17.15
C TYR A 178 25.28 4.54 16.18
N VAL A 179 25.38 3.32 16.70
CA VAL A 179 25.21 2.09 15.91
C VAL A 179 23.84 2.03 15.27
N LEU A 180 22.77 2.38 15.99
CA LEU A 180 21.42 2.43 15.45
C LEU A 180 21.31 3.41 14.28
N TRP A 181 21.71 4.67 14.48
CA TRP A 181 21.48 5.73 13.50
C TRP A 181 22.48 5.74 12.35
N ARG A 182 23.72 5.30 12.57
CA ARG A 182 24.81 5.37 11.58
C ARG A 182 25.15 4.04 10.92
N VAL A 183 24.68 2.91 11.49
CA VAL A 183 24.94 1.57 10.95
C VAL A 183 23.64 0.88 10.59
N LYS A 184 22.78 0.60 11.57
CA LYS A 184 21.56 -0.20 11.33
C LYS A 184 20.56 0.47 10.39
N LEU A 185 20.13 1.69 10.68
CA LEU A 185 19.11 2.37 9.87
C LEU A 185 19.55 2.61 8.42
N PRO A 186 20.79 3.03 8.12
CA PRO A 186 21.28 3.11 6.75
C PRO A 186 21.29 1.76 6.02
N LEU A 187 21.67 0.69 6.69
CA LEU A 187 21.65 -0.67 6.11
C LEU A 187 20.22 -1.18 5.86
N LEU A 188 19.25 -0.75 6.67
CA LEU A 188 17.83 -1.07 6.50
C LEU A 188 17.14 -0.19 5.46
N LEU A 189 17.74 0.91 5.00
CA LEU A 189 17.11 1.88 4.12
C LEU A 189 16.48 1.26 2.85
N PRO A 190 17.12 0.31 2.13
CA PRO A 190 16.50 -0.35 0.99
C PRO A 190 15.22 -1.12 1.34
N SER A 191 15.16 -1.69 2.55
CA SER A 191 13.98 -2.42 3.04
C SER A 191 12.91 -1.46 3.56
N LEU A 192 13.30 -0.36 4.18
CA LEU A 192 12.40 0.71 4.62
C LEU A 192 11.70 1.36 3.43
N THR A 193 12.42 1.65 2.35
CA THR A 193 11.82 2.22 1.12
C THR A 193 10.90 1.23 0.44
N ALA A 194 11.23 -0.08 0.43
CA ALA A 194 10.34 -1.11 -0.08
C ALA A 194 9.06 -1.24 0.77
N ALA A 195 9.20 -1.21 2.10
CA ALA A 195 8.07 -1.24 3.02
C ALA A 195 7.18 0.01 2.87
N ALA A 196 7.78 1.20 2.71
CA ALA A 196 7.04 2.44 2.45
C ALA A 196 6.20 2.35 1.17
N GLY A 197 6.79 1.85 0.07
CA GLY A 197 6.07 1.65 -1.18
C GLY A 197 4.91 0.65 -1.05
N LEU A 198 5.12 -0.46 -0.34
CA LEU A 198 4.06 -1.43 -0.08
C LEU A 198 2.92 -0.84 0.75
N CYS A 199 3.23 -0.17 1.86
CA CYS A 199 2.24 0.49 2.72
C CYS A 199 1.45 1.55 1.94
N PHE A 200 2.14 2.35 1.11
CA PHE A 200 1.51 3.35 0.26
C PHE A 200 0.53 2.71 -0.74
N ALA A 201 0.94 1.68 -1.46
CA ALA A 201 0.09 1.00 -2.44
C ALA A 201 -1.15 0.37 -1.79
N LEU A 202 -0.99 -0.29 -0.64
CA LEU A 202 -2.10 -0.87 0.13
C LEU A 202 -3.07 0.21 0.62
N SER A 203 -2.55 1.33 1.13
CA SER A 203 -3.37 2.45 1.59
C SER A 203 -4.10 3.14 0.43
N MET A 204 -3.47 3.31 -0.74
CA MET A 204 -4.12 3.86 -1.94
C MET A 204 -5.30 3.02 -2.43
N GLY A 205 -5.27 1.70 -2.23
CA GLY A 205 -6.33 0.78 -2.64
C GLY A 205 -7.37 0.46 -1.55
N GLU A 206 -7.23 1.02 -0.35
CA GLU A 206 -8.14 0.69 0.76
C GLU A 206 -9.50 1.37 0.59
N LEU A 207 -10.53 0.53 0.45
CA LEU A 207 -11.92 0.95 0.30
C LEU A 207 -12.76 0.62 1.54
N SER A 208 -12.65 -0.61 2.04
CA SER A 208 -13.63 -1.19 2.96
C SER A 208 -13.66 -0.52 4.33
N ALA A 209 -12.49 -0.29 4.94
CA ALA A 209 -12.42 0.46 6.20
C ALA A 209 -12.76 1.94 5.98
N THR A 210 -12.32 2.50 4.85
CA THR A 210 -12.59 3.90 4.48
C THR A 210 -14.08 4.19 4.38
N MET A 211 -14.86 3.29 3.77
CA MET A 211 -16.32 3.42 3.63
C MET A 211 -17.05 3.57 4.97
N MET A 212 -16.47 3.06 6.06
CA MET A 212 -17.04 3.20 7.41
C MET A 212 -16.70 4.53 8.08
N LEU A 213 -15.68 5.25 7.60
CA LEU A 213 -15.01 6.29 8.37
C LEU A 213 -14.95 7.67 7.70
N TYR A 214 -14.99 7.72 6.35
CA TYR A 214 -14.72 8.95 5.63
C TYR A 214 -15.79 10.03 5.90
N PRO A 215 -15.39 11.25 6.25
CA PRO A 215 -16.30 12.38 6.27
C PRO A 215 -16.53 12.91 4.85
N PRO A 216 -17.65 13.63 4.60
CA PRO A 216 -18.02 14.09 3.25
C PRO A 216 -16.96 14.94 2.53
N ASP A 217 -16.19 15.71 3.29
CA ASP A 217 -15.12 16.59 2.79
C ASP A 217 -13.77 15.87 2.62
N TRP A 218 -13.68 14.59 3.03
CA TRP A 218 -12.47 13.78 2.95
C TRP A 218 -12.72 12.44 2.25
N MET A 219 -13.29 12.47 1.05
CA MET A 219 -13.59 11.27 0.24
C MET A 219 -12.36 10.82 -0.54
N PRO A 220 -11.73 9.66 -0.25
CA PRO A 220 -10.63 9.13 -1.04
C PRO A 220 -11.07 8.55 -2.39
N LEU A 221 -10.12 8.40 -3.31
CA LEU A 221 -10.38 7.98 -4.68
C LEU A 221 -11.06 6.60 -4.81
N PRO A 222 -10.73 5.54 -4.03
CA PRO A 222 -11.45 4.27 -4.07
C PRO A 222 -12.94 4.41 -3.77
N VAL A 223 -13.31 5.28 -2.83
CA VAL A 223 -14.72 5.57 -2.51
C VAL A 223 -15.38 6.28 -3.68
N ARG A 224 -14.68 7.24 -4.33
CA ARG A 224 -15.19 7.92 -5.52
C ARG A 224 -15.43 6.95 -6.69
N ILE A 225 -14.52 6.01 -6.91
CA ILE A 225 -14.68 4.95 -7.92
C ILE A 225 -15.93 4.13 -7.61
N PHE A 226 -16.04 3.64 -6.37
CA PHE A 226 -17.19 2.84 -5.95
C PHE A 226 -18.51 3.59 -6.14
N THR A 227 -18.62 4.83 -5.67
CA THR A 227 -19.85 5.63 -5.79
C THR A 227 -20.20 5.98 -7.23
N ALA A 228 -19.20 6.19 -8.11
CA ALA A 228 -19.45 6.43 -9.53
C ALA A 228 -20.00 5.16 -10.22
N THR A 229 -19.40 4.01 -9.96
CA THR A 229 -19.83 2.73 -10.55
C THR A 229 -21.18 2.27 -10.01
N ASP A 230 -21.44 2.45 -8.71
CA ASP A 230 -22.73 2.12 -8.09
C ASP A 230 -23.89 2.95 -8.66
N ARG A 231 -23.63 4.20 -9.03
CA ARG A 231 -24.58 5.08 -9.72
C ARG A 231 -24.69 4.85 -11.24
N GLY A 232 -24.07 3.79 -11.76
CA GLY A 232 -24.10 3.44 -13.19
C GLY A 232 -23.12 4.20 -14.08
N SER A 233 -22.27 5.07 -13.52
CA SER A 233 -21.25 5.84 -14.28
C SER A 233 -19.98 5.02 -14.48
N LEU A 234 -20.10 3.86 -15.14
CA LEU A 234 -18.99 2.90 -15.33
C LEU A 234 -17.78 3.51 -16.05
N TYR A 235 -17.99 4.31 -17.08
CA TYR A 235 -16.91 4.88 -17.89
C TYR A 235 -16.13 5.93 -17.12
N SER A 236 -16.81 6.81 -16.40
CA SER A 236 -16.20 7.79 -15.51
C SER A 236 -15.49 7.09 -14.36
N GLY A 237 -16.13 6.09 -13.72
CA GLY A 237 -15.49 5.28 -12.67
C GLY A 237 -14.23 4.57 -13.16
N SER A 238 -14.26 4.04 -14.39
CA SER A 238 -13.09 3.42 -15.03
C SER A 238 -11.94 4.41 -15.26
N ALA A 239 -12.23 5.64 -15.71
CA ALA A 239 -11.23 6.66 -15.89
C ALA A 239 -10.56 7.07 -14.56
N VAL A 240 -11.37 7.23 -13.50
CA VAL A 240 -10.86 7.50 -12.14
C VAL A 240 -10.01 6.33 -11.62
N ALA A 241 -10.40 5.07 -11.91
CA ALA A 241 -9.61 3.89 -11.55
C ALA A 241 -8.25 3.85 -12.27
N VAL A 242 -8.21 4.22 -13.57
CA VAL A 242 -6.95 4.32 -14.31
C VAL A 242 -6.06 5.43 -13.76
N VAL A 243 -6.63 6.58 -13.35
CA VAL A 243 -5.88 7.66 -12.68
C VAL A 243 -5.30 7.17 -11.35
N LEU A 244 -6.07 6.41 -10.55
CA LEU A 244 -5.58 5.80 -9.30
C LEU A 244 -4.42 4.85 -9.58
N MET A 245 -4.56 3.95 -10.56
CA MET A 245 -3.51 3.01 -10.95
C MET A 245 -2.24 3.73 -11.41
N ALA A 246 -2.39 4.69 -12.31
CA ALA A 246 -1.26 5.47 -12.86
C ALA A 246 -0.52 6.24 -11.75
N THR A 247 -1.26 6.91 -10.86
CA THR A 247 -0.69 7.67 -9.74
C THR A 247 0.05 6.75 -8.77
N THR A 248 -0.55 5.62 -8.41
CA THR A 248 0.10 4.63 -7.53
C THR A 248 1.38 4.10 -8.16
N LEU A 249 1.35 3.73 -9.43
CA LEU A 249 2.54 3.25 -10.17
C LEU A 249 3.64 4.31 -10.25
N LEU A 250 3.29 5.57 -10.53
CA LEU A 250 4.25 6.68 -10.59
C LEU A 250 4.96 6.88 -9.24
N VAL A 251 4.22 6.85 -8.14
CA VAL A 251 4.82 6.97 -6.79
C VAL A 251 5.71 5.76 -6.50
N LEU A 252 5.27 4.54 -6.80
CA LEU A 252 6.09 3.34 -6.61
C LEU A 252 7.37 3.37 -7.45
N LEU A 253 7.31 3.84 -8.70
CA LEU A 253 8.48 4.04 -9.55
C LEU A 253 9.42 5.10 -8.97
N ALA A 254 8.90 6.19 -8.44
CA ALA A 254 9.72 7.22 -7.77
C ALA A 254 10.43 6.64 -6.53
N VAL A 255 9.71 5.90 -5.69
CA VAL A 255 10.26 5.23 -4.50
C VAL A 255 11.32 4.19 -4.90
N SER A 256 11.11 3.43 -5.97
CA SER A 256 12.06 2.42 -6.44
C SER A 256 13.40 3.01 -6.89
N ARG A 257 13.39 4.21 -7.48
CA ARG A 257 14.63 4.93 -7.86
C ARG A 257 15.45 5.38 -6.65
N VAL A 258 14.83 5.76 -5.55
CA VAL A 258 15.51 6.09 -4.29
C VAL A 258 16.21 4.84 -3.73
N ARG A 259 15.53 3.70 -3.78
CA ARG A 259 16.05 2.41 -3.32
C ARG A 259 17.33 1.99 -4.06
N THR A 260 17.35 2.13 -5.38
CA THR A 260 18.51 1.74 -6.22
C THR A 260 19.75 2.57 -5.89
N ARG A 261 19.58 3.87 -5.66
CA ARG A 261 20.71 4.76 -5.29
C ARG A 261 21.28 4.45 -3.91
N ALA A 262 20.48 4.02 -2.96
CA ALA A 262 20.91 3.65 -1.62
C ALA A 262 21.70 2.32 -1.58
N SER A 263 21.45 1.40 -2.52
CA SER A 263 22.14 0.11 -2.62
C SER A 263 23.56 0.20 -3.20
N TYR A 264 23.91 1.32 -3.84
CA TYR A 264 25.20 1.53 -4.49
C TYR A 264 26.14 2.49 -3.69
N ARG A 265 25.78 2.87 -2.48
CA ARG A 265 26.61 3.63 -1.55
C ARG A 265 26.98 2.79 -0.32
#